data_4b9d28e291d77c5ffee368bbab6b7b59
#
_entry.id   4b9d28e291d77c5ffee368bbab6b7b59
#
_cell.length_a   1.000
_cell.length_b   1.000
_cell.length_c   1.000
_cell.angle_alpha   90.00
_cell.angle_beta   90.00
_cell.angle_gamma   90.00
#
_symmetry.space_group_name_H-M   'P 1'
#
loop_
_entity.id
_entity.type
_entity.pdbx_description
1 polymer ?
#
loop_
_entity_poly.entity_id
_entity_poly.type
_entity_poly.pdbx_seq_one_letter_code
_entity_poly.pdbx_strand_id
1 'polypeptide(L)'
;SVGLAYWFDLLPLPWLQLGVTLGFSIVLCVFTAIRLRTTWPVTELEYALQLACDLFIHSVLLYFSGGSTNPFVSYYLVPLTIAAVTLPWRYSVVLSGIALTLYTLLLARFYPLQTFPIARENLQIYGMWLSFALSAAVITFFAARMAEELRRQEELRAIRREEGLRDQQLLAVATQAAGAAHELGTPLA
;
A
#
# COMPACT_ATOMS: atom_id res chain seq x y z
N SER A 1 5.72 -39.51 7.98
CA SER A 1 4.72 -38.76 8.80
C SER A 1 5.19 -38.41 10.22
N VAL A 2 6.12 -39.16 10.80
CA VAL A 2 6.65 -38.95 12.18
C VAL A 2 7.50 -37.68 12.28
N GLY A 3 8.26 -37.33 11.25
CA GLY A 3 9.12 -36.13 11.23
C GLY A 3 8.35 -34.79 11.26
N LEU A 4 7.19 -34.73 10.60
CA LEU A 4 6.35 -33.52 10.60
C LEU A 4 5.69 -33.31 11.97
N ALA A 5 5.23 -34.37 12.66
CA ALA A 5 4.65 -34.28 13.99
C ALA A 5 5.70 -33.77 15.01
N TYR A 6 6.94 -34.18 14.89
CA TYR A 6 8.05 -33.71 15.75
C TYR A 6 8.33 -32.22 15.59
N TRP A 7 8.20 -31.66 14.39
CA TRP A 7 8.34 -30.22 14.14
C TRP A 7 7.17 -29.41 14.74
N PHE A 8 5.96 -29.96 14.75
CA PHE A 8 4.79 -29.32 15.34
C PHE A 8 4.83 -29.28 16.88
N ASP A 9 5.44 -30.30 17.52
CA ASP A 9 5.61 -30.34 18.97
C ASP A 9 6.77 -29.48 19.49
N LEU A 10 7.76 -29.18 18.64
CA LEU A 10 8.92 -28.37 19.00
C LEU A 10 8.62 -26.85 19.09
N LEU A 11 7.56 -26.39 18.48
CA LEU A 11 7.11 -24.99 18.56
C LEU A 11 5.71 -24.99 19.20
N PRO A 12 5.55 -24.62 20.49
CA PRO A 12 4.26 -24.50 21.13
C PRO A 12 3.52 -23.26 20.62
N LEU A 13 3.21 -23.28 19.33
CA LEU A 13 2.39 -22.26 18.66
C LEU A 13 0.92 -22.63 18.82
N PRO A 14 0.03 -21.65 19.02
CA PRO A 14 -1.40 -21.87 19.01
C PRO A 14 -1.89 -22.09 17.56
N TRP A 15 -1.58 -23.29 17.01
CA TRP A 15 -1.81 -23.63 15.60
C TRP A 15 -3.25 -23.44 15.15
N LEU A 16 -4.21 -23.71 16.05
CA LEU A 16 -5.63 -23.50 15.73
C LEU A 16 -5.94 -22.02 15.49
N GLN A 17 -5.47 -21.14 16.38
CA GLN A 17 -5.72 -19.69 16.27
C GLN A 17 -5.00 -19.09 15.05
N LEU A 18 -3.76 -19.50 14.81
CA LEU A 18 -3.01 -19.11 13.61
C LEU A 18 -3.68 -19.62 12.34
N GLY A 19 -4.12 -20.88 12.33
CA GLY A 19 -4.82 -21.48 11.19
C GLY A 19 -6.15 -20.78 10.89
N VAL A 20 -6.93 -20.44 11.92
CA VAL A 20 -8.18 -19.67 11.75
C VAL A 20 -7.91 -18.28 11.19
N THR A 21 -6.88 -17.59 11.71
CA THR A 21 -6.52 -16.24 11.25
C THR A 21 -6.03 -16.25 9.80
N LEU A 22 -5.20 -17.22 9.43
CA LEU A 22 -4.77 -17.41 8.04
C LEU A 22 -5.92 -17.78 7.12
N GLY A 23 -6.82 -18.65 7.57
CA GLY A 23 -8.04 -19.00 6.83
C GLY A 23 -8.92 -17.77 6.57
N PHE A 24 -9.11 -16.93 7.57
CA PHE A 24 -9.83 -15.66 7.43
C PHE A 24 -9.14 -14.70 6.45
N SER A 25 -7.80 -14.59 6.49
CA SER A 25 -7.02 -13.82 5.53
C SER A 25 -7.22 -14.29 4.09
N ILE A 26 -7.21 -15.61 3.87
CA ILE A 26 -7.47 -16.21 2.55
C ILE A 26 -8.89 -15.88 2.07
N VAL A 27 -9.89 -15.99 2.94
CA VAL A 27 -11.28 -15.65 2.60
C VAL A 27 -11.40 -14.17 2.19
N LEU A 28 -10.75 -13.26 2.91
CA LEU A 28 -10.71 -11.84 2.55
C LEU A 28 -10.00 -11.62 1.21
N CYS A 29 -8.87 -12.27 0.95
CA CYS A 29 -8.19 -12.19 -0.33
C CYS A 29 -9.08 -12.68 -1.50
N VAL A 30 -9.78 -13.80 -1.32
CA VAL A 30 -10.70 -14.32 -2.33
C VAL A 30 -11.87 -13.36 -2.54
N PHE A 31 -12.47 -12.84 -1.46
CA PHE A 31 -13.53 -11.84 -1.53
C PHE A 31 -13.08 -10.60 -2.31
N THR A 32 -11.90 -10.05 -1.99
CA THR A 32 -11.30 -8.91 -2.69
C THR A 32 -11.06 -9.22 -4.16
N ALA A 33 -10.53 -10.41 -4.47
CA ALA A 33 -10.30 -10.83 -5.86
C ALA A 33 -11.61 -10.93 -6.67
N ILE A 34 -12.68 -11.44 -6.06
CA ILE A 34 -14.01 -11.49 -6.67
C ILE A 34 -14.57 -10.06 -6.84
N ARG A 35 -14.44 -9.23 -5.81
CA ARG A 35 -14.90 -7.83 -5.84
C ARG A 35 -14.23 -7.02 -6.95
N LEU A 36 -12.92 -7.21 -7.17
CA LEU A 36 -12.17 -6.55 -8.25
C LEU A 36 -12.58 -7.00 -9.66
N ARG A 37 -13.28 -8.13 -9.81
CA ARG A 37 -13.84 -8.58 -11.09
C ARG A 37 -15.18 -7.93 -11.40
N THR A 38 -15.81 -7.24 -10.46
CA THR A 38 -17.07 -6.54 -10.69
C THR A 38 -16.81 -5.21 -11.41
N THR A 39 -17.78 -4.75 -12.20
CA THR A 39 -17.68 -3.50 -12.99
C THR A 39 -17.85 -2.23 -12.16
N TRP A 40 -18.22 -2.35 -10.90
CA TRP A 40 -18.44 -1.20 -10.00
C TRP A 40 -17.11 -0.64 -9.53
N PRO A 41 -16.90 0.68 -9.59
CA PRO A 41 -15.65 1.31 -9.15
C PRO A 41 -15.43 1.05 -7.66
N VAL A 42 -14.18 0.77 -7.29
CA VAL A 42 -13.75 0.64 -5.90
C VAL A 42 -13.68 2.03 -5.28
N THR A 43 -14.35 2.25 -4.15
CA THR A 43 -14.29 3.52 -3.44
C THR A 43 -13.04 3.60 -2.57
N GLU A 44 -12.57 4.84 -2.30
CA GLU A 44 -11.42 5.09 -1.41
C GLU A 44 -11.66 4.50 0.00
N LEU A 45 -12.89 4.61 0.49
CA LEU A 45 -13.27 4.06 1.80
C LEU A 45 -13.19 2.52 1.81
N GLU A 46 -13.69 1.87 0.77
CA GLU A 46 -13.63 0.41 0.63
C GLU A 46 -12.18 -0.07 0.65
N TYR A 47 -11.30 0.60 -0.07
CA TYR A 47 -9.88 0.27 -0.10
C TYR A 47 -9.19 0.55 1.25
N ALA A 48 -9.51 1.66 1.91
CA ALA A 48 -9.00 1.96 3.25
C ALA A 48 -9.45 0.92 4.29
N LEU A 49 -10.71 0.48 4.23
CA LEU A 49 -11.22 -0.59 5.10
C LEU A 49 -10.51 -1.93 4.86
N GLN A 50 -10.21 -2.26 3.62
CA GLN A 50 -9.43 -3.45 3.28
C GLN A 50 -8.05 -3.41 3.94
N LEU A 51 -7.31 -2.29 3.81
CA LEU A 51 -6.02 -2.12 4.44
C LEU A 51 -6.10 -2.12 5.98
N ALA A 52 -7.18 -1.57 6.55
CA ALA A 52 -7.41 -1.66 7.99
C ALA A 52 -7.64 -3.11 8.45
N CYS A 53 -8.40 -3.91 7.69
CA CYS A 53 -8.55 -5.34 7.94
C CYS A 53 -7.22 -6.09 7.87
N ASP A 54 -6.38 -5.79 6.88
CA ASP A 54 -5.05 -6.39 6.73
C ASP A 54 -4.16 -6.06 7.94
N LEU A 55 -4.16 -4.79 8.41
CA LEU A 55 -3.47 -4.39 9.64
C LEU A 55 -3.96 -5.15 10.87
N PHE A 56 -5.29 -5.32 10.99
CA PHE A 56 -5.89 -6.04 12.11
C PHE A 56 -5.52 -7.53 12.09
N ILE A 57 -5.64 -8.19 10.95
CA ILE A 57 -5.26 -9.61 10.77
C ILE A 57 -3.78 -9.81 11.09
N HIS A 58 -2.93 -8.93 10.56
CA HIS A 58 -1.50 -8.97 10.86
C HIS A 58 -1.23 -8.83 12.35
N SER A 59 -1.95 -7.93 13.05
CA SER A 59 -1.84 -7.76 14.50
C SER A 59 -2.24 -9.01 15.28
N VAL A 60 -3.30 -9.70 14.84
CA VAL A 60 -3.74 -10.96 15.46
C VAL A 60 -2.70 -12.06 15.24
N LEU A 61 -2.11 -12.14 14.04
CA LEU A 61 -1.02 -13.08 13.76
C LEU A 61 0.19 -12.80 14.66
N LEU A 62 0.59 -11.54 14.78
CA LEU A 62 1.69 -11.15 15.67
C LEU A 62 1.38 -11.46 17.12
N TYR A 63 0.16 -11.21 17.60
CA TYR A 63 -0.25 -11.51 18.97
C TYR A 63 0.01 -12.98 19.35
N PHE A 64 -0.32 -13.91 18.47
CA PHE A 64 -0.14 -15.34 18.68
C PHE A 64 1.27 -15.87 18.33
N SER A 65 2.11 -15.05 17.73
CA SER A 65 3.46 -15.44 17.26
C SER A 65 4.61 -14.69 17.95
N GLY A 66 4.36 -14.14 19.14
CA GLY A 66 5.40 -13.50 19.95
C GLY A 66 5.26 -11.98 20.11
N GLY A 67 4.17 -11.40 19.60
CA GLY A 67 3.80 -10.00 19.80
C GLY A 67 4.84 -9.01 19.29
N SER A 68 5.18 -8.04 20.13
CA SER A 68 6.15 -6.98 19.82
C SER A 68 7.58 -7.48 19.61
N THR A 69 7.91 -8.68 20.10
CA THR A 69 9.24 -9.30 19.89
C THR A 69 9.33 -10.08 18.59
N ASN A 70 8.22 -10.19 17.85
CA ASN A 70 8.20 -10.87 16.57
C ASN A 70 8.95 -10.04 15.51
N PRO A 71 9.88 -10.63 14.76
CA PRO A 71 10.63 -9.93 13.72
C PRO A 71 9.77 -9.34 12.60
N PHE A 72 8.57 -9.89 12.39
CA PHE A 72 7.65 -9.43 11.35
C PHE A 72 6.83 -8.17 11.72
N VAL A 73 7.10 -7.54 12.86
CA VAL A 73 6.50 -6.23 13.22
C VAL A 73 6.75 -5.18 12.13
N SER A 74 7.90 -5.19 11.50
CA SER A 74 8.25 -4.27 10.41
C SER A 74 7.28 -4.34 9.21
N TYR A 75 6.54 -5.44 9.07
CA TYR A 75 5.57 -5.61 8.00
C TYR A 75 4.39 -4.61 8.06
N TYR A 76 4.13 -3.99 9.22
CA TYR A 76 3.17 -2.87 9.32
C TYR A 76 3.46 -1.74 8.31
N LEU A 77 4.72 -1.55 7.94
CA LEU A 77 5.12 -0.52 6.99
C LEU A 77 4.59 -0.80 5.57
N VAL A 78 4.34 -2.06 5.22
CA VAL A 78 3.87 -2.44 3.87
C VAL A 78 2.48 -1.87 3.57
N PRO A 79 1.41 -2.19 4.34
CA PRO A 79 0.09 -1.62 4.09
C PRO A 79 0.05 -0.10 4.27
N LEU A 80 0.87 0.47 5.17
CA LEU A 80 0.99 1.92 5.33
C LEU A 80 1.61 2.59 4.11
N THR A 81 2.64 1.99 3.51
CA THR A 81 3.25 2.50 2.27
C THR A 81 2.26 2.43 1.11
N ILE A 82 1.52 1.32 0.99
CA ILE A 82 0.47 1.19 -0.02
C ILE A 82 -0.59 2.28 0.18
N ALA A 83 -1.06 2.49 1.41
CA ALA A 83 -2.03 3.55 1.73
C ALA A 83 -1.50 4.94 1.37
N ALA A 84 -0.25 5.25 1.70
CA ALA A 84 0.36 6.55 1.45
C ALA A 84 0.49 6.87 -0.05
N VAL A 85 0.66 5.83 -0.88
CA VAL A 85 0.80 5.98 -2.33
C VAL A 85 -0.54 6.03 -3.06
N THR A 86 -1.55 5.29 -2.57
CA THR A 86 -2.79 5.05 -3.31
C THR A 86 -4.01 5.81 -2.79
N LEU A 87 -3.99 6.22 -1.53
CA LEU A 87 -5.12 6.88 -0.87
C LEU A 87 -4.85 8.36 -0.57
N PRO A 88 -5.89 9.19 -0.51
CA PRO A 88 -5.78 10.55 0.03
C PRO A 88 -5.17 10.56 1.44
N TRP A 89 -4.39 11.59 1.75
CA TRP A 89 -3.62 11.72 3.00
C TRP A 89 -4.45 11.46 4.29
N ARG A 90 -5.74 11.78 4.29
CA ARG A 90 -6.65 11.59 5.43
C ARG A 90 -6.73 10.13 5.84
N TYR A 91 -6.91 9.22 4.86
CA TYR A 91 -6.97 7.78 5.12
C TYR A 91 -5.63 7.23 5.57
N SER A 92 -4.54 7.72 4.99
CA SER A 92 -3.17 7.30 5.38
C SER A 92 -2.86 7.67 6.83
N VAL A 93 -3.27 8.86 7.28
CA VAL A 93 -3.12 9.29 8.70
C VAL A 93 -3.96 8.42 9.63
N VAL A 94 -5.21 8.13 9.26
CA VAL A 94 -6.09 7.26 10.08
C VAL A 94 -5.51 5.85 10.19
N LEU A 95 -5.07 5.26 9.06
CA LEU A 95 -4.46 3.93 9.04
C LEU A 95 -3.16 3.89 9.85
N SER A 96 -2.34 4.95 9.80
CA SER A 96 -1.14 5.07 10.64
C SER A 96 -1.49 5.13 12.12
N GLY A 97 -2.55 5.84 12.49
CA GLY A 97 -3.06 5.86 13.86
C GLY A 97 -3.55 4.49 14.33
N ILE A 98 -4.26 3.76 13.47
CA ILE A 98 -4.71 2.38 13.73
C ILE A 98 -3.50 1.46 13.93
N ALA A 99 -2.52 1.48 13.02
CA ALA A 99 -1.33 0.66 13.12
C ALA A 99 -0.53 0.94 14.41
N LEU A 100 -0.36 2.23 14.77
CA LEU A 100 0.32 2.62 16.00
C LEU A 100 -0.44 2.13 17.23
N THR A 101 -1.76 2.24 17.26
CA THR A 101 -2.61 1.74 18.34
C THR A 101 -2.49 0.23 18.49
N LEU A 102 -2.61 -0.52 17.40
CA LEU A 102 -2.48 -1.97 17.38
C LEU A 102 -1.09 -2.41 17.86
N TYR A 103 -0.03 -1.75 17.40
CA TYR A 103 1.33 -2.04 17.85
C TYR A 103 1.51 -1.72 19.33
N THR A 104 0.96 -0.62 19.82
CA THR A 104 1.01 -0.27 21.26
C THR A 104 0.28 -1.31 22.12
N LEU A 105 -0.86 -1.82 21.64
CA LEU A 105 -1.56 -2.92 22.31
C LEU A 105 -0.73 -4.21 22.33
N LEU A 106 0.00 -4.50 21.24
CA LEU A 106 0.92 -5.64 21.22
C LEU A 106 2.09 -5.49 22.21
N LEU A 107 2.56 -4.27 22.47
CA LEU A 107 3.57 -4.02 23.51
C LEU A 107 3.04 -4.33 24.91
N ALA A 108 1.75 -4.03 25.16
CA ALA A 108 1.13 -4.24 26.46
C ALA A 108 0.70 -5.69 26.71
N ARG A 109 0.25 -6.40 25.65
CA ARG A 109 -0.27 -7.78 25.75
C ARG A 109 0.05 -8.59 24.50
N PHE A 110 0.71 -9.73 24.67
CA PHE A 110 0.96 -10.70 23.62
C PHE A 110 1.09 -12.12 24.22
N TYR A 111 0.98 -13.15 23.39
CA TYR A 111 1.20 -14.53 23.78
C TYR A 111 2.69 -14.84 23.64
N PRO A 112 3.43 -15.06 24.77
CA PRO A 112 4.87 -15.29 24.71
C PRO A 112 5.17 -16.66 24.10
N LEU A 113 6.07 -16.70 23.11
CA LEU A 113 6.59 -17.95 22.56
C LEU A 113 7.51 -18.62 23.57
N GLN A 114 7.16 -19.83 23.99
CA GLN A 114 8.02 -20.69 24.83
C GLN A 114 8.97 -21.47 23.93
N THR A 115 10.05 -20.83 23.45
CA THR A 115 11.06 -21.47 22.60
C THR A 115 12.38 -21.57 23.35
N PHE A 116 13.20 -22.59 23.04
CA PHE A 116 14.54 -22.72 23.60
C PHE A 116 15.41 -21.49 23.30
N PRO A 117 16.18 -20.95 24.28
CA PRO A 117 16.86 -19.66 24.16
C PRO A 117 17.74 -19.52 22.90
N ILE A 118 18.56 -20.53 22.59
CA ILE A 118 19.52 -20.49 21.46
C ILE A 118 18.82 -20.55 20.10
N ALA A 119 17.77 -21.36 19.98
CA ALA A 119 16.97 -21.43 18.76
C ALA A 119 16.16 -20.15 18.51
N ARG A 120 15.78 -19.48 19.59
CA ARG A 120 15.03 -18.22 19.56
C ARG A 120 15.86 -17.07 18.99
N GLU A 121 17.12 -16.91 19.42
CA GLU A 121 18.00 -15.83 18.94
C GLU A 121 18.26 -15.95 17.43
N ASN A 122 18.63 -17.12 16.96
CA ASN A 122 18.86 -17.32 15.53
C ASN A 122 17.60 -17.10 14.69
N LEU A 123 16.47 -17.65 15.11
CA LEU A 123 15.19 -17.49 14.42
C LEU A 123 14.76 -16.01 14.39
N GLN A 124 15.00 -15.28 15.46
CA GLN A 124 14.69 -13.84 15.55
C GLN A 124 15.56 -13.03 14.57
N ILE A 125 16.87 -13.28 14.54
CA ILE A 125 17.79 -12.56 13.65
C ILE A 125 17.45 -12.81 12.18
N TYR A 126 17.26 -14.08 11.77
CA TYR A 126 16.89 -14.42 10.40
C TYR A 126 15.50 -13.87 10.02
N GLY A 127 14.55 -13.91 10.95
CA GLY A 127 13.23 -13.35 10.76
C GLY A 127 13.25 -11.83 10.59
N MET A 128 14.06 -11.11 11.39
CA MET A 128 14.25 -9.66 11.25
C MET A 128 14.87 -9.30 9.90
N TRP A 129 15.90 -10.04 9.49
CA TRP A 129 16.53 -9.84 8.18
C TRP A 129 15.53 -10.06 7.04
N LEU A 130 14.78 -11.15 7.07
CA LEU A 130 13.79 -11.50 6.06
C LEU A 130 12.66 -10.45 5.99
N SER A 131 12.14 -10.05 7.15
CA SER A 131 11.09 -9.02 7.26
C SER A 131 11.57 -7.68 6.73
N PHE A 132 12.81 -7.28 7.07
CA PHE A 132 13.43 -6.06 6.55
C PHE A 132 13.60 -6.13 5.02
N ALA A 133 14.14 -7.23 4.51
CA ALA A 133 14.35 -7.41 3.07
C ALA A 133 13.03 -7.37 2.29
N LEU A 134 11.98 -8.04 2.82
CA LEU A 134 10.66 -8.04 2.21
C LEU A 134 10.03 -6.64 2.22
N SER A 135 10.07 -5.96 3.37
CA SER A 135 9.54 -4.60 3.51
C SER A 135 10.28 -3.62 2.61
N ALA A 136 11.61 -3.69 2.56
CA ALA A 136 12.43 -2.85 1.70
C ALA A 136 12.11 -3.08 0.21
N ALA A 137 11.96 -4.34 -0.22
CA ALA A 137 11.61 -4.67 -1.59
C ALA A 137 10.24 -4.11 -1.98
N VAL A 138 9.22 -4.28 -1.12
CA VAL A 138 7.87 -3.77 -1.37
C VAL A 138 7.85 -2.24 -1.41
N ILE A 139 8.48 -1.57 -0.43
CA ILE A 139 8.56 -0.11 -0.38
C ILE A 139 9.26 0.43 -1.63
N THR A 140 10.41 -0.16 -2.00
CA THR A 140 11.17 0.26 -3.19
C THR A 140 10.35 0.07 -4.47
N PHE A 141 9.66 -1.07 -4.61
CA PHE A 141 8.79 -1.32 -5.75
C PHE A 141 7.69 -0.26 -5.89
N PHE A 142 6.95 0.03 -4.81
CA PHE A 142 5.90 1.04 -4.86
C PHE A 142 6.44 2.45 -5.07
N ALA A 143 7.55 2.81 -4.43
CA ALA A 143 8.20 4.11 -4.61
C ALA A 143 8.66 4.30 -6.07
N ALA A 144 9.28 3.27 -6.68
CA ALA A 144 9.71 3.31 -8.06
C ALA A 144 8.52 3.45 -9.03
N ARG A 145 7.45 2.69 -8.80
CA ARG A 145 6.23 2.78 -9.60
C ARG A 145 5.57 4.15 -9.51
N MET A 146 5.52 4.72 -8.31
CA MET A 146 4.96 6.06 -8.10
C MET A 146 5.80 7.13 -8.80
N ALA A 147 7.12 7.04 -8.70
CA ALA A 147 8.03 7.96 -9.37
C ALA A 147 7.87 7.91 -10.91
N GLU A 148 7.71 6.71 -11.47
CA GLU A 148 7.47 6.52 -12.90
C GLU A 148 6.14 7.12 -13.35
N GLU A 149 5.07 6.90 -12.60
CA GLU A 149 3.75 7.46 -12.91
C GLU A 149 3.74 9.00 -12.80
N LEU A 150 4.42 9.58 -11.81
CA LEU A 150 4.57 11.03 -11.69
C LEU A 150 5.30 11.62 -12.90
N ARG A 151 6.41 11.03 -13.32
CA ARG A 151 7.16 11.45 -14.52
C ARG A 151 6.29 11.42 -15.75
N ARG A 152 5.55 10.33 -15.95
CA ARG A 152 4.61 10.20 -17.08
C ARG A 152 3.54 11.28 -17.05
N GLN A 153 2.98 11.59 -15.90
CA GLN A 153 1.99 12.67 -15.77
C GLN A 153 2.59 14.05 -16.06
N GLU A 154 3.83 14.29 -15.65
CA GLU A 154 4.56 15.53 -15.95
C GLU A 154 4.79 15.68 -17.45
N GLU A 155 5.22 14.63 -18.15
CA GLU A 155 5.41 14.62 -19.59
C GLU A 155 4.09 14.92 -20.32
N LEU A 156 2.99 14.26 -19.94
CA LEU A 156 1.68 14.51 -20.53
C LEU A 156 1.18 15.94 -20.28
N ARG A 157 1.47 16.49 -19.11
CA ARG A 157 1.14 17.90 -18.80
C ARG A 157 1.98 18.87 -19.62
N ALA A 158 3.25 18.57 -19.85
CA ALA A 158 4.13 19.38 -20.68
C ALA A 158 3.63 19.43 -22.12
N ILE A 159 3.29 18.28 -22.72
CA ILE A 159 2.74 18.19 -24.07
C ILE A 159 1.43 19.00 -24.20
N ARG A 160 0.50 18.83 -23.26
CA ARG A 160 -0.76 19.59 -23.28
C ARG A 160 -0.58 21.10 -23.12
N ARG A 161 0.43 21.53 -22.37
CA ARG A 161 0.76 22.95 -22.26
C ARG A 161 1.30 23.49 -23.58
N GLU A 162 2.16 22.75 -24.25
CA GLU A 162 2.72 23.14 -25.54
C GLU A 162 1.63 23.24 -26.61
N GLU A 163 0.72 22.25 -26.68
CA GLU A 163 -0.44 22.29 -27.57
C GLU A 163 -1.34 23.51 -27.28
N GLY A 164 -1.66 23.77 -26.01
CA GLY A 164 -2.45 24.93 -25.61
C GLY A 164 -1.81 26.26 -25.97
N LEU A 165 -0.49 26.40 -25.84
CA LEU A 165 0.24 27.61 -26.27
C LEU A 165 0.21 27.78 -27.79
N ARG A 166 0.34 26.71 -28.52
CA ARG A 166 0.26 26.72 -30.00
C ARG A 166 -1.14 27.15 -30.48
N ASP A 167 -2.18 26.61 -29.86
CA ASP A 167 -3.57 26.99 -30.17
C ASP A 167 -3.84 28.47 -29.86
N GLN A 168 -3.33 28.99 -28.75
CA GLN A 168 -3.42 30.41 -28.42
C GLN A 168 -2.69 31.28 -29.42
N GLN A 169 -1.49 30.89 -29.88
CA GLN A 169 -0.75 31.60 -30.91
C GLN A 169 -1.53 31.62 -32.23
N LEU A 170 -2.11 30.51 -32.66
CA LEU A 170 -2.90 30.43 -33.86
C LEU A 170 -4.13 31.35 -33.79
N LEU A 171 -4.84 31.34 -32.65
CA LEU A 171 -5.97 32.24 -32.43
C LEU A 171 -5.56 33.73 -32.44
N ALA A 172 -4.42 34.07 -31.83
CA ALA A 172 -3.89 35.40 -31.83
C ALA A 172 -3.58 35.90 -33.27
N VAL A 173 -2.91 35.07 -34.07
CA VAL A 173 -2.59 35.37 -35.48
C VAL A 173 -3.88 35.49 -36.30
N ALA A 174 -4.83 34.59 -36.13
CA ALA A 174 -6.14 34.67 -36.80
C ALA A 174 -6.92 35.95 -36.48
N THR A 175 -6.92 36.34 -35.20
CA THR A 175 -7.56 37.56 -34.73
C THR A 175 -6.89 38.81 -35.31
N GLN A 176 -5.53 38.85 -35.34
CA GLN A 176 -4.80 39.95 -35.93
C GLN A 176 -5.04 40.04 -37.44
N ALA A 177 -5.07 38.91 -38.15
CA ALA A 177 -5.34 38.86 -39.58
C ALA A 177 -6.77 39.37 -39.89
N ALA A 178 -7.76 38.95 -39.09
CA ALA A 178 -9.14 39.40 -39.24
C ALA A 178 -9.28 40.91 -38.96
N GLY A 179 -8.60 41.45 -37.93
CA GLY A 179 -8.53 42.88 -37.62
C GLY A 179 -7.90 43.67 -38.78
N ALA A 180 -6.77 43.24 -39.29
CA ALA A 180 -6.12 43.90 -40.43
C ALA A 180 -6.97 43.88 -41.72
N ALA A 181 -7.66 42.76 -42.01
CA ALA A 181 -8.58 42.67 -43.12
C ALA A 181 -9.78 43.61 -42.97
N HIS A 182 -10.28 43.82 -41.79
CA HIS A 182 -11.37 44.73 -41.51
C HIS A 182 -10.92 46.20 -41.65
N GLU A 183 -9.74 46.56 -41.16
CA GLU A 183 -9.18 47.92 -41.33
C GLU A 183 -8.84 48.25 -42.79
N LEU A 184 -8.36 47.31 -43.56
CA LEU A 184 -8.09 47.50 -44.98
C LEU A 184 -9.33 47.53 -45.84
N GLY A 185 -10.44 46.93 -45.41
CA GLY A 185 -11.71 46.91 -46.11
C GLY A 185 -12.59 48.17 -45.94
N THR A 186 -12.38 48.95 -44.85
CA THR A 186 -13.16 50.14 -44.52
C THR A 186 -12.86 51.41 -45.40
N PRO A 187 -11.64 51.62 -45.96
CA PRO A 187 -11.42 52.84 -46.77
C PRO A 187 -11.90 52.75 -48.21
N LEU A 188 -12.48 51.66 -48.67
CA LEU A 188 -12.93 51.42 -50.04
C LEU A 188 -14.43 51.54 -50.21
N ALA A 189 -15.18 52.01 -49.22
CA ALA A 189 -16.61 52.39 -49.24
C ALA A 189 -16.77 53.88 -49.08
#